data_d89112164f2a5ed77026fa9fde932f0c
#
_entry.id   d89112164f2a5ed77026fa9fde932f0c
#
_cell.length_a   1.000
_cell.length_b   1.000
_cell.length_c   1.000
_cell.angle_alpha   90.00
_cell.angle_beta   90.00
_cell.angle_gamma   90.00
#
_symmetry.space_group_name_H-M   'P 1'
#
loop_
_entity.id
_entity.type
_entity.pdbx_description
1 polymer ?
#
loop_
_entity_poly.entity_id
_entity_poly.type
_entity_poly.pdbx_seq_one_letter_code
_entity_poly.pdbx_strand_id
1 'polypeptide(L)'
;VLSTGMYKEDKITLMIDIGTNGEMVLGNKDRMVACSTAAGPALEGGRISCGMRGGPGAVDHIWMEDDTVCSSVIGWRETLKKGSSVPDVEVQGLCGSGLIDAIAVMLDLGILNRRGRIQKAYYGDEKNRIYAVTDQISLTQEDIREVQMAKGAIAAGIELMMEELEITYEQVDRVILCGAFGTYMNAKSAARIGLIPEPLLSKVIAGGNAAGMGCRQITMDQKLFALTGKLVQKIEPLDLASLPQFQRTFAKQMAFSEV
;
A
#
# COMPACT_ATOMS: atom_id res chain seq x y z
N VAL A 1 13.66 8.50 7.73
CA VAL A 1 15.09 8.14 7.84
C VAL A 1 15.61 8.38 9.25
N LEU A 2 15.44 9.60 9.82
CA LEU A 2 15.94 9.93 11.14
C LEU A 2 15.38 9.02 12.25
N SER A 3 14.04 8.90 12.31
CA SER A 3 13.33 8.13 13.34
C SER A 3 13.53 6.61 13.24
N THR A 4 13.76 6.11 12.04
CA THR A 4 14.01 4.67 11.80
C THR A 4 15.45 4.25 12.07
N GLY A 5 16.38 5.22 12.11
CA GLY A 5 17.80 4.97 12.36
C GLY A 5 18.57 4.31 11.20
N MET A 6 17.92 4.07 10.04
CA MET A 6 18.53 3.36 8.91
C MET A 6 19.86 3.96 8.44
N TYR A 7 20.04 5.28 8.60
CA TYR A 7 21.28 5.99 8.23
C TYR A 7 22.52 5.62 9.07
N LYS A 8 22.36 4.81 10.12
CA LYS A 8 23.43 4.36 11.03
C LYS A 8 23.76 2.89 10.85
N GLU A 9 22.91 2.13 10.14
CA GLU A 9 22.95 0.68 10.09
C GLU A 9 23.57 0.18 8.79
N ASP A 10 24.21 -0.98 8.86
CA ASP A 10 24.73 -1.69 7.68
C ASP A 10 23.60 -2.38 6.90
N LYS A 11 22.47 -2.64 7.56
CA LYS A 11 21.31 -3.30 6.97
C LYS A 11 20.70 -2.46 5.85
N ILE A 12 20.52 -3.07 4.69
CA ILE A 12 19.79 -2.46 3.58
C ILE A 12 18.30 -2.41 3.92
N THR A 13 17.77 -1.22 4.05
CA THR A 13 16.39 -0.96 4.45
C THR A 13 15.64 -0.25 3.33
N LEU A 14 14.48 -0.79 2.96
CA LEU A 14 13.49 -0.09 2.16
C LEU A 14 12.46 0.54 3.11
N MET A 15 12.37 1.85 3.14
CA MET A 15 11.33 2.58 3.87
C MET A 15 10.31 3.13 2.88
N ILE A 16 9.04 2.91 3.15
CA ILE A 16 7.92 3.38 2.32
C ILE A 16 6.95 4.12 3.23
N ASP A 17 6.73 5.40 2.99
CA ASP A 17 5.68 6.19 3.64
C ASP A 17 4.55 6.42 2.65
N ILE A 18 3.40 5.78 2.93
CA ILE A 18 2.27 5.75 2.00
C ILE A 18 1.22 6.78 2.43
N GLY A 19 1.03 7.78 1.60
CA GLY A 19 -0.04 8.77 1.63
C GLY A 19 -0.57 9.00 0.22
N THR A 20 -0.97 10.22 -0.09
CA THR A 20 -1.34 10.64 -1.46
C THR A 20 -0.18 10.47 -2.43
N ASN A 21 1.04 10.65 -1.94
CA ASN A 21 2.26 10.20 -2.61
C ASN A 21 2.82 8.97 -1.87
N GLY A 22 3.75 8.27 -2.52
CA GLY A 22 4.58 7.25 -1.89
C GLY A 22 6.01 7.77 -1.78
N GLU A 23 6.40 8.27 -0.61
CA GLU A 23 7.78 8.65 -0.35
C GLU A 23 8.58 7.40 0.05
N MET A 24 9.66 7.15 -0.67
CA MET A 24 10.48 5.96 -0.44
C MET A 24 11.95 6.30 -0.28
N VAL A 25 12.63 5.54 0.58
CA VAL A 25 14.08 5.58 0.75
C VAL A 25 14.60 4.15 0.80
N LEU A 26 15.60 3.85 -0.01
CA LEU A 26 16.26 2.54 -0.05
C LEU A 26 17.77 2.71 0.16
N GLY A 27 18.36 1.87 0.99
CA GLY A 27 19.79 1.83 1.24
C GLY A 27 20.15 1.63 2.69
N ASN A 28 21.37 2.03 3.04
CA ASN A 28 21.95 1.88 4.37
C ASN A 28 22.80 3.10 4.75
N LYS A 29 23.67 2.99 5.78
CA LYS A 29 24.56 4.07 6.22
C LYS A 29 25.52 4.59 5.14
N ASP A 30 25.88 3.74 4.16
CA ASP A 30 26.91 4.06 3.16
C ASP A 30 26.31 4.78 1.94
N ARG A 31 25.17 4.30 1.42
CA ARG A 31 24.45 4.88 0.28
C ARG A 31 22.94 4.79 0.49
N MET A 32 22.21 5.84 0.20
CA MET A 32 20.75 5.89 0.22
C MET A 32 20.24 6.64 -1.01
N VAL A 33 19.23 6.09 -1.65
CA VAL A 33 18.46 6.78 -2.69
C VAL A 33 17.05 7.05 -2.18
N ALA A 34 16.44 8.15 -2.62
CA ALA A 34 15.08 8.51 -2.28
C ALA A 34 14.28 8.91 -3.50
N CYS A 35 13.02 8.52 -3.56
CA CYS A 35 12.09 8.99 -4.58
C CYS A 35 10.72 9.29 -3.99
N SER A 36 9.90 10.00 -4.75
CA SER A 36 8.49 10.21 -4.47
C SER A 36 7.69 9.79 -5.70
N THR A 37 6.64 8.99 -5.49
CA THR A 37 5.73 8.54 -6.54
C THR A 37 4.36 9.18 -6.38
N ALA A 38 3.75 9.59 -7.47
CA ALA A 38 2.38 10.08 -7.48
C ALA A 38 1.39 8.90 -7.42
N ALA A 39 1.24 8.29 -6.23
CA ALA A 39 0.32 7.18 -6.00
C ALA A 39 -1.15 7.61 -6.15
N GLY A 40 -1.47 8.88 -5.87
CA GLY A 40 -2.82 9.39 -5.86
C GLY A 40 -3.59 9.01 -4.58
N PRO A 41 -4.82 9.52 -4.41
CA PRO A 41 -5.55 9.40 -3.15
C PRO A 41 -6.33 8.08 -3.00
N ALA A 42 -6.21 7.13 -3.94
CA ALA A 42 -7.01 5.90 -3.94
C ALA A 42 -6.85 5.10 -2.64
N LEU A 43 -5.61 4.97 -2.17
CA LEU A 43 -5.32 4.23 -0.94
C LEU A 43 -5.77 4.96 0.34
N GLU A 44 -6.11 6.24 0.25
CA GLU A 44 -6.76 7.00 1.33
C GLU A 44 -8.30 7.00 1.21
N GLY A 45 -8.87 6.20 0.29
CA GLY A 45 -10.30 6.15 -0.02
C GLY A 45 -10.77 7.24 -0.99
N GLY A 46 -9.88 8.09 -1.48
CA GLY A 46 -10.21 9.10 -2.48
C GLY A 46 -10.36 8.49 -3.87
N ARG A 47 -11.32 8.98 -4.66
CA ARG A 47 -11.67 8.47 -5.99
C ARG A 47 -12.18 7.03 -6.03
N ILE A 48 -12.47 6.43 -4.89
CA ILE A 48 -13.09 5.12 -4.77
C ILE A 48 -14.57 5.34 -4.47
N SER A 49 -15.44 4.65 -5.21
CA SER A 49 -16.89 4.89 -5.18
C SER A 49 -17.50 4.73 -3.78
N CYS A 50 -17.05 3.74 -3.00
CA CYS A 50 -17.42 3.52 -1.61
C CYS A 50 -16.26 3.85 -0.64
N GLY A 51 -15.27 4.63 -1.10
CA GLY A 51 -14.07 4.92 -0.32
C GLY A 51 -14.30 5.94 0.78
N MET A 52 -13.68 5.72 1.94
CA MET A 52 -13.65 6.66 3.04
C MET A 52 -12.33 6.57 3.81
N ARG A 53 -12.07 7.55 4.65
CA ARG A 53 -10.95 7.48 5.61
C ARG A 53 -11.26 6.47 6.72
N GLY A 54 -10.21 5.87 7.31
CA GLY A 54 -10.35 5.01 8.47
C GLY A 54 -11.00 5.74 9.64
N GLY A 55 -12.19 5.31 10.02
CA GLY A 55 -13.00 5.87 11.08
C GLY A 55 -14.21 4.99 11.37
N PRO A 56 -15.03 5.32 12.38
CA PRO A 56 -16.21 4.52 12.70
C PRO A 56 -17.09 4.28 11.47
N GLY A 57 -17.55 3.03 11.28
CA GLY A 57 -18.35 2.62 10.13
C GLY A 57 -17.55 2.25 8.87
N ALA A 58 -16.23 2.45 8.85
CA ALA A 58 -15.39 2.00 7.75
C ALA A 58 -15.10 0.49 7.84
N VAL A 59 -15.27 -0.25 6.76
CA VAL A 59 -14.70 -1.59 6.62
C VAL A 59 -13.20 -1.44 6.50
N ASP A 60 -12.45 -2.01 7.43
CA ASP A 60 -10.99 -1.87 7.53
C ASP A 60 -10.23 -3.13 7.13
N HIS A 61 -10.85 -4.32 7.28
CA HIS A 61 -10.29 -5.58 6.80
C HIS A 61 -11.34 -6.46 6.14
N ILE A 62 -10.89 -7.20 5.11
CA ILE A 62 -11.69 -8.22 4.40
C ILE A 62 -10.81 -9.46 4.22
N TRP A 63 -11.36 -10.64 4.55
CA TRP A 63 -10.65 -11.92 4.42
C TRP A 63 -11.60 -13.07 4.09
N MET A 64 -11.05 -14.22 3.75
CA MET A 64 -11.79 -15.46 3.57
C MET A 64 -11.72 -16.32 4.84
N GLU A 65 -12.86 -16.85 5.27
CA GLU A 65 -12.99 -17.84 6.32
C GLU A 65 -14.05 -18.87 5.90
N ASP A 66 -13.69 -20.14 5.87
CA ASP A 66 -14.60 -21.25 5.48
C ASP A 66 -15.41 -20.95 4.21
N ASP A 67 -14.73 -20.56 3.12
CA ASP A 67 -15.31 -20.17 1.82
C ASP A 67 -16.26 -18.96 1.86
N THR A 68 -16.32 -18.26 2.97
CA THR A 68 -17.15 -17.07 3.15
C THR A 68 -16.27 -15.80 3.24
N VAL A 69 -16.70 -14.73 2.56
CA VAL A 69 -16.07 -13.42 2.71
C VAL A 69 -16.47 -12.83 4.06
N CYS A 70 -15.48 -12.52 4.87
CA CYS A 70 -15.62 -11.89 6.17
C CYS A 70 -15.07 -10.48 6.14
N SER A 71 -15.61 -9.61 6.98
CA SER A 71 -15.11 -8.23 7.13
C SER A 71 -15.21 -7.75 8.57
N SER A 72 -14.33 -6.80 8.91
CA SER A 72 -14.40 -6.03 10.15
C SER A 72 -14.73 -4.57 9.85
N VAL A 73 -15.37 -3.92 10.80
CA VAL A 73 -15.80 -2.51 10.72
C VAL A 73 -15.26 -1.76 11.93
N ILE A 74 -14.60 -0.64 11.69
CA ILE A 74 -14.07 0.21 12.76
C ILE A 74 -15.23 0.68 13.67
N GLY A 75 -15.07 0.46 14.96
CA GLY A 75 -16.10 0.77 15.96
C GLY A 75 -17.08 -0.38 16.26
N TRP A 76 -16.96 -1.49 15.55
CA TRP A 76 -17.75 -2.69 15.74
C TRP A 76 -16.88 -3.89 16.16
N ARG A 77 -17.41 -4.77 17.02
CA ARG A 77 -16.62 -5.88 17.58
C ARG A 77 -16.81 -7.22 16.86
N GLU A 78 -17.92 -7.36 16.16
CA GLU A 78 -18.28 -8.64 15.53
C GLU A 78 -17.82 -8.68 14.08
N THR A 79 -17.41 -9.86 13.62
CA THR A 79 -17.12 -10.12 12.22
C THR A 79 -18.41 -10.17 11.41
N LEU A 80 -18.47 -9.43 10.32
CA LEU A 80 -19.56 -9.52 9.36
C LEU A 80 -19.24 -10.61 8.34
N LYS A 81 -20.18 -11.55 8.15
CA LYS A 81 -20.08 -12.62 7.14
C LYS A 81 -21.04 -12.33 5.99
N LYS A 82 -20.54 -12.36 4.77
CA LYS A 82 -21.35 -12.13 3.56
C LYS A 82 -22.49 -13.13 3.47
N GLY A 83 -23.71 -12.65 3.22
CA GLY A 83 -24.91 -13.48 3.15
C GLY A 83 -25.54 -13.88 4.48
N SER A 84 -24.97 -13.41 5.60
CA SER A 84 -25.58 -13.60 6.92
C SER A 84 -26.53 -12.44 7.26
N SER A 85 -27.54 -12.70 8.12
CA SER A 85 -28.37 -11.61 8.68
C SER A 85 -27.47 -10.66 9.44
N VAL A 86 -27.35 -9.42 8.93
CA VAL A 86 -26.47 -8.41 9.48
C VAL A 86 -27.08 -7.84 10.76
N PRO A 87 -26.33 -7.77 11.88
CA PRO A 87 -26.70 -6.91 12.99
C PRO A 87 -26.83 -5.47 12.52
N ASP A 88 -27.46 -4.61 13.30
CA ASP A 88 -27.70 -3.18 13.03
C ASP A 88 -26.40 -2.36 12.95
N VAL A 89 -25.46 -2.78 12.06
CA VAL A 89 -24.19 -2.09 11.80
C VAL A 89 -24.35 -1.17 10.61
N GLU A 90 -24.19 0.10 10.84
CA GLU A 90 -24.11 1.09 9.77
C GLU A 90 -22.72 1.07 9.12
N VAL A 91 -22.56 0.34 8.01
CA VAL A 91 -21.36 0.38 7.18
C VAL A 91 -21.42 1.62 6.29
N GLN A 92 -20.48 2.54 6.48
CA GLN A 92 -20.44 3.82 5.76
C GLN A 92 -19.56 3.77 4.51
N GLY A 93 -18.57 2.88 4.49
CA GLY A 93 -17.66 2.75 3.34
C GLY A 93 -16.48 1.84 3.60
N LEU A 94 -15.49 1.92 2.73
CA LEU A 94 -14.29 1.10 2.71
C LEU A 94 -13.05 1.97 2.88
N CYS A 95 -12.23 1.71 3.89
CA CYS A 95 -10.96 2.43 4.00
C CYS A 95 -9.82 1.72 3.26
N GLY A 96 -8.66 2.37 3.16
CA GLY A 96 -7.56 1.90 2.31
C GLY A 96 -7.04 0.49 2.64
N SER A 97 -6.99 0.09 3.91
CA SER A 97 -6.58 -1.27 4.29
C SER A 97 -7.60 -2.30 3.81
N GLY A 98 -8.89 -2.05 4.04
CA GLY A 98 -9.97 -2.89 3.54
C GLY A 98 -10.03 -2.94 2.00
N LEU A 99 -9.69 -1.85 1.31
CA LEU A 99 -9.62 -1.81 -0.16
C LEU A 99 -8.55 -2.75 -0.70
N ILE A 100 -7.37 -2.77 -0.09
CA ILE A 100 -6.29 -3.69 -0.48
C ILE A 100 -6.70 -5.14 -0.22
N ASP A 101 -7.30 -5.41 0.94
CA ASP A 101 -7.80 -6.74 1.28
C ASP A 101 -8.90 -7.20 0.31
N ALA A 102 -9.84 -6.30 -0.03
CA ALA A 102 -10.90 -6.57 -1.00
C ALA A 102 -10.36 -7.01 -2.36
N ILE A 103 -9.36 -6.27 -2.89
CA ILE A 103 -8.73 -6.61 -4.18
C ILE A 103 -7.99 -7.95 -4.08
N ALA A 104 -7.27 -8.22 -2.99
CA ALA A 104 -6.58 -9.48 -2.77
C ALA A 104 -7.58 -10.67 -2.77
N VAL A 105 -8.67 -10.56 -2.02
CA VAL A 105 -9.75 -11.58 -1.99
C VAL A 105 -10.38 -11.76 -3.36
N MET A 106 -10.65 -10.68 -4.10
CA MET A 106 -11.21 -10.77 -5.46
C MET A 106 -10.26 -11.47 -6.44
N LEU A 107 -8.95 -11.32 -6.27
CA LEU A 107 -7.94 -12.04 -7.07
C LEU A 107 -7.91 -13.53 -6.71
N ASP A 108 -7.96 -13.86 -5.41
CA ASP A 108 -7.92 -15.24 -4.93
C ASP A 108 -9.18 -16.03 -5.33
N LEU A 109 -10.33 -15.38 -5.38
CA LEU A 109 -11.59 -15.95 -5.85
C LEU A 109 -11.72 -15.99 -7.39
N GLY A 110 -10.70 -15.50 -8.14
CA GLY A 110 -10.75 -15.42 -9.59
C GLY A 110 -11.78 -14.44 -10.15
N ILE A 111 -12.30 -13.54 -9.31
CA ILE A 111 -13.24 -12.47 -9.71
C ILE A 111 -12.51 -11.42 -10.53
N LEU A 112 -11.27 -11.10 -10.15
CA LEU A 112 -10.35 -10.27 -10.92
C LEU A 112 -9.34 -11.15 -11.65
N ASN A 113 -9.03 -10.79 -12.89
CA ASN A 113 -7.85 -11.32 -13.55
C ASN A 113 -6.63 -10.43 -13.27
N ARG A 114 -5.44 -10.92 -13.61
CA ARG A 114 -4.16 -10.20 -13.45
C ARG A 114 -4.17 -8.78 -14.05
N ARG A 115 -4.93 -8.54 -15.12
CA ARG A 115 -5.06 -7.22 -15.77
C ARG A 115 -6.03 -6.29 -15.03
N GLY A 116 -6.57 -6.72 -13.89
CA GLY A 116 -7.53 -5.95 -13.08
C GLY A 116 -8.92 -5.89 -13.68
N ARG A 117 -9.27 -6.80 -14.61
CA ARG A 117 -10.62 -6.85 -15.16
C ARG A 117 -11.50 -7.73 -14.28
N ILE A 118 -12.63 -7.20 -13.83
CA ILE A 118 -13.69 -8.01 -13.21
C ILE A 118 -14.22 -8.99 -14.27
N GLN A 119 -14.29 -10.27 -13.91
CA GLN A 119 -14.78 -11.31 -14.80
C GLN A 119 -16.29 -11.20 -15.01
N LYS A 120 -16.75 -11.34 -16.24
CA LYS A 120 -18.16 -11.11 -16.63
C LYS A 120 -19.16 -11.94 -15.81
N ALA A 121 -18.79 -13.15 -15.41
CA ALA A 121 -19.64 -14.03 -14.60
C ALA A 121 -19.98 -13.47 -13.21
N TYR A 122 -19.24 -12.46 -12.73
CA TYR A 122 -19.39 -11.90 -11.40
C TYR A 122 -19.98 -10.48 -11.39
N TYR A 123 -20.45 -9.97 -12.54
CA TYR A 123 -21.08 -8.65 -12.56
C TYR A 123 -22.42 -8.67 -11.81
N GLY A 124 -22.56 -7.85 -10.79
CA GLY A 124 -23.86 -7.51 -10.20
C GLY A 124 -24.66 -6.55 -11.10
N ASP A 125 -23.94 -5.68 -11.85
CA ASP A 125 -24.47 -4.79 -12.88
C ASP A 125 -23.57 -4.83 -14.10
N GLU A 126 -24.07 -5.38 -15.21
CA GLU A 126 -23.30 -5.49 -16.46
C GLU A 126 -22.91 -4.13 -17.05
N LYS A 127 -23.74 -3.11 -16.87
CA LYS A 127 -23.51 -1.78 -17.43
C LYS A 127 -22.33 -1.10 -16.75
N ASN A 128 -22.24 -1.19 -15.41
CA ASN A 128 -21.25 -0.49 -14.62
C ASN A 128 -20.10 -1.40 -14.16
N ARG A 129 -20.16 -2.72 -14.44
CA ARG A 129 -19.16 -3.70 -14.03
C ARG A 129 -18.85 -3.64 -12.54
N ILE A 130 -19.89 -3.76 -11.73
CA ILE A 130 -19.83 -3.68 -10.27
C ILE A 130 -19.81 -5.08 -9.70
N TYR A 131 -18.97 -5.30 -8.69
CA TYR A 131 -18.94 -6.52 -7.88
C TYR A 131 -19.19 -6.20 -6.40
N ALA A 132 -20.18 -6.85 -5.80
CA ALA A 132 -20.43 -6.76 -4.36
C ALA A 132 -19.41 -7.63 -3.60
N VAL A 133 -18.44 -6.98 -2.95
CA VAL A 133 -17.40 -7.66 -2.16
C VAL A 133 -18.00 -8.19 -0.85
N THR A 134 -18.76 -7.36 -0.15
CA THR A 134 -19.60 -7.73 1.00
C THR A 134 -21.06 -7.37 0.68
N ASP A 135 -21.97 -7.57 1.62
CA ASP A 135 -23.37 -7.20 1.42
C ASP A 135 -23.56 -5.67 1.34
N GLN A 136 -22.65 -4.88 1.94
CA GLN A 136 -22.72 -3.42 1.97
C GLN A 136 -21.69 -2.72 1.09
N ILE A 137 -20.61 -3.41 0.69
CA ILE A 137 -19.51 -2.84 -0.07
C ILE A 137 -19.45 -3.41 -1.48
N SER A 138 -19.46 -2.53 -2.46
CA SER A 138 -19.29 -2.87 -3.87
C SER A 138 -18.14 -2.08 -4.48
N LEU A 139 -17.38 -2.72 -5.37
CA LEU A 139 -16.30 -2.09 -6.12
C LEU A 139 -16.61 -2.10 -7.62
N THR A 140 -16.31 -0.99 -8.27
CA THR A 140 -16.46 -0.80 -9.71
C THR A 140 -15.15 -1.14 -10.44
N GLN A 141 -15.24 -1.29 -11.76
CA GLN A 141 -14.04 -1.45 -12.60
C GLN A 141 -13.11 -0.22 -12.52
N GLU A 142 -13.68 0.97 -12.28
CA GLU A 142 -12.90 2.21 -12.13
C GLU A 142 -12.15 2.23 -10.81
N ASP A 143 -12.76 1.79 -9.72
CA ASP A 143 -12.08 1.63 -8.42
C ASP A 143 -10.86 0.72 -8.52
N ILE A 144 -11.00 -0.43 -9.23
CA ILE A 144 -9.90 -1.34 -9.49
C ILE A 144 -8.76 -0.63 -10.24
N ARG A 145 -9.11 0.21 -11.21
CA ARG A 145 -8.13 0.96 -12.00
C ARG A 145 -7.37 1.98 -11.15
N GLU A 146 -8.05 2.69 -10.26
CA GLU A 146 -7.41 3.63 -9.33
C GLU A 146 -6.39 2.90 -8.43
N VAL A 147 -6.75 1.72 -7.90
CA VAL A 147 -5.80 0.89 -7.12
C VAL A 147 -4.62 0.43 -7.97
N GLN A 148 -4.85 0.01 -9.23
CA GLN A 148 -3.76 -0.39 -10.12
C GLN A 148 -2.76 0.75 -10.38
N MET A 149 -3.25 1.98 -10.55
CA MET A 149 -2.39 3.15 -10.72
C MET A 149 -1.58 3.43 -9.45
N ALA A 150 -2.24 3.47 -8.29
CA ALA A 150 -1.58 3.73 -7.02
C ALA A 150 -0.49 2.70 -6.70
N LYS A 151 -0.83 1.40 -6.75
CA LYS A 151 0.12 0.33 -6.45
C LYS A 151 1.21 0.23 -7.51
N GLY A 152 0.88 0.49 -8.77
CA GLY A 152 1.83 0.46 -9.87
C GLY A 152 2.91 1.53 -9.75
N ALA A 153 2.55 2.74 -9.28
CA ALA A 153 3.48 3.81 -9.02
C ALA A 153 4.49 3.44 -7.92
N ILE A 154 4.01 2.89 -6.79
CA ILE A 154 4.85 2.46 -5.67
C ILE A 154 5.77 1.31 -6.10
N ALA A 155 5.21 0.26 -6.72
CA ALA A 155 5.98 -0.90 -7.16
C ALA A 155 7.04 -0.55 -8.22
N ALA A 156 6.72 0.37 -9.15
CA ALA A 156 7.70 0.87 -10.11
C ALA A 156 8.83 1.66 -9.44
N GLY A 157 8.50 2.48 -8.46
CA GLY A 157 9.50 3.19 -7.67
C GLY A 157 10.45 2.23 -6.94
N ILE A 158 9.92 1.18 -6.33
CA ILE A 158 10.73 0.13 -5.67
C ILE A 158 11.69 -0.53 -6.70
N GLU A 159 11.16 -1.00 -7.85
CA GLU A 159 11.95 -1.65 -8.90
C GLU A 159 13.09 -0.74 -9.38
N LEU A 160 12.80 0.54 -9.66
CA LEU A 160 13.80 1.48 -10.15
C LEU A 160 14.83 1.91 -9.10
N MET A 161 14.47 1.99 -7.82
CA MET A 161 15.43 2.21 -6.75
C MET A 161 16.37 1.00 -6.56
N MET A 162 15.85 -0.23 -6.73
CA MET A 162 16.66 -1.44 -6.71
C MET A 162 17.67 -1.46 -7.88
N GLU A 163 17.21 -1.09 -9.08
CA GLU A 163 18.08 -0.95 -10.27
C GLU A 163 19.17 0.10 -10.04
N GLU A 164 18.83 1.27 -9.47
CA GLU A 164 19.77 2.36 -9.19
C GLU A 164 20.88 1.96 -8.21
N LEU A 165 20.55 1.14 -7.21
CA LEU A 165 21.52 0.63 -6.24
C LEU A 165 22.21 -0.66 -6.69
N GLU A 166 21.81 -1.23 -7.83
CA GLU A 166 22.32 -2.50 -8.37
C GLU A 166 22.18 -3.67 -7.36
N ILE A 167 21.04 -3.71 -6.64
CA ILE A 167 20.77 -4.74 -5.63
C ILE A 167 19.54 -5.58 -5.98
N THR A 168 19.48 -6.78 -5.39
CA THR A 168 18.34 -7.69 -5.53
C THR A 168 17.46 -7.70 -4.28
N TYR A 169 16.25 -8.28 -4.38
CA TYR A 169 15.33 -8.39 -3.24
C TYR A 169 15.90 -9.17 -2.06
N GLU A 170 16.77 -10.14 -2.31
CA GLU A 170 17.44 -10.95 -1.28
C GLU A 170 18.35 -10.11 -0.41
N GLN A 171 19.00 -9.10 -0.98
CA GLN A 171 19.93 -8.21 -0.30
C GLN A 171 19.23 -7.17 0.59
N VAL A 172 17.95 -6.92 0.41
CA VAL A 172 17.19 -6.08 1.33
C VAL A 172 16.98 -6.83 2.64
N ASP A 173 17.36 -6.25 3.77
CA ASP A 173 17.23 -6.88 5.09
C ASP A 173 15.85 -6.64 5.73
N ARG A 174 15.25 -5.48 5.47
CA ARG A 174 13.94 -5.11 6.02
C ARG A 174 13.20 -4.10 5.16
N VAL A 175 11.88 -4.14 5.27
CA VAL A 175 10.96 -3.16 4.68
C VAL A 175 10.19 -2.49 5.81
N ILE A 176 10.24 -1.16 5.90
CA ILE A 176 9.52 -0.39 6.92
C ILE A 176 8.36 0.33 6.24
N LEU A 177 7.13 -0.08 6.56
CA LEU A 177 5.93 0.61 6.09
C LEU A 177 5.54 1.69 7.07
N CYS A 178 5.58 2.93 6.63
CA CYS A 178 5.29 4.12 7.41
C CYS A 178 3.95 4.76 6.99
N GLY A 179 3.55 5.77 7.73
CA GLY A 179 2.28 6.47 7.55
C GLY A 179 1.12 5.77 8.23
N ALA A 180 -0.01 6.45 8.30
CA ALA A 180 -1.23 5.91 8.92
C ALA A 180 -1.71 4.65 8.19
N PHE A 181 -1.67 4.68 6.88
CA PHE A 181 -2.06 3.56 6.03
C PHE A 181 -1.13 2.34 6.21
N GLY A 182 0.19 2.53 6.17
CA GLY A 182 1.17 1.45 6.31
C GLY A 182 1.12 0.73 7.66
N THR A 183 0.56 1.35 8.70
CA THR A 183 0.41 0.75 10.04
C THR A 183 -0.69 -0.29 10.08
N TYR A 184 -1.78 -0.09 9.34
CA TYR A 184 -2.98 -0.95 9.40
C TYR A 184 -3.10 -1.88 8.19
N MET A 185 -2.28 -1.71 7.16
CA MET A 185 -2.31 -2.52 5.95
C MET A 185 -1.87 -3.97 6.22
N ASN A 186 -2.62 -4.92 5.68
CA ASN A 186 -2.21 -6.32 5.67
C ASN A 186 -1.08 -6.54 4.65
N ALA A 187 0.11 -6.88 5.12
CA ALA A 187 1.28 -7.08 4.26
C ALA A 187 1.09 -8.23 3.24
N LYS A 188 0.33 -9.28 3.58
CA LYS A 188 0.02 -10.38 2.66
C LYS A 188 -0.85 -9.89 1.51
N SER A 189 -1.90 -9.13 1.82
CA SER A 189 -2.77 -8.54 0.80
C SER A 189 -2.02 -7.54 -0.07
N ALA A 190 -1.12 -6.74 0.52
CA ALA A 190 -0.25 -5.81 -0.22
C ALA A 190 0.69 -6.54 -1.19
N ALA A 191 1.29 -7.65 -0.77
CA ALA A 191 2.12 -8.48 -1.64
C ALA A 191 1.26 -9.17 -2.72
N ARG A 192 0.08 -9.69 -2.35
CA ARG A 192 -0.85 -10.36 -3.27
C ARG A 192 -1.27 -9.46 -4.44
N ILE A 193 -1.52 -8.18 -4.18
CA ILE A 193 -1.83 -7.22 -5.24
C ILE A 193 -0.58 -6.69 -5.97
N GLY A 194 0.63 -6.99 -5.48
CA GLY A 194 1.90 -6.52 -6.04
C GLY A 194 2.21 -5.06 -5.73
N LEU A 195 1.71 -4.52 -4.62
CA LEU A 195 2.13 -3.22 -4.09
C LEU A 195 3.52 -3.33 -3.46
N ILE A 196 3.78 -4.45 -2.80
CA ILE A 196 5.10 -4.83 -2.28
C ILE A 196 5.53 -6.09 -3.02
N PRO A 197 6.77 -6.17 -3.56
CA PRO A 197 7.29 -7.39 -4.15
C PRO A 197 7.22 -8.57 -3.17
N GLU A 198 6.71 -9.71 -3.63
CA GLU A 198 6.50 -10.91 -2.81
C GLU A 198 7.77 -11.36 -2.05
N PRO A 199 8.98 -11.37 -2.63
CA PRO A 199 10.20 -11.75 -1.90
C PRO A 199 10.52 -10.87 -0.69
N LEU A 200 9.92 -9.68 -0.59
CA LEU A 200 10.08 -8.76 0.54
C LEU A 200 9.05 -8.96 1.64
N LEU A 201 8.00 -9.77 1.44
CA LEU A 201 6.90 -9.94 2.38
C LEU A 201 7.36 -10.31 3.80
N SER A 202 8.26 -11.28 3.92
CA SER A 202 8.77 -11.74 5.22
C SER A 202 9.63 -10.72 5.96
N LYS A 203 10.03 -9.63 5.28
CA LYS A 203 10.91 -8.57 5.79
C LYS A 203 10.13 -7.31 6.20
N VAL A 204 8.81 -7.33 6.03
CA VAL A 204 7.93 -6.18 6.31
C VAL A 204 7.71 -5.99 7.80
N ILE A 205 7.92 -4.76 8.25
CA ILE A 205 7.60 -4.30 9.62
C ILE A 205 6.81 -2.98 9.56
N ALA A 206 5.93 -2.79 10.52
CA ALA A 206 5.19 -1.53 10.67
C ALA A 206 6.09 -0.46 11.28
N GLY A 207 6.23 0.69 10.62
CA GLY A 207 7.04 1.84 11.06
C GLY A 207 6.23 2.93 11.75
N GLY A 208 4.91 2.83 11.78
CA GLY A 208 4.04 3.85 12.34
C GLY A 208 4.19 5.21 11.66
N ASN A 209 3.92 6.28 12.38
CA ASN A 209 4.12 7.65 11.90
C ASN A 209 5.60 8.05 12.04
N ALA A 210 6.45 7.51 11.16
CA ALA A 210 7.89 7.77 11.18
C ALA A 210 8.24 9.25 10.91
N ALA A 211 7.48 9.92 10.05
CA ALA A 211 7.63 11.34 9.77
C ALA A 211 7.35 12.19 11.01
N GLY A 212 6.21 11.96 11.68
CA GLY A 212 5.85 12.66 12.93
C GLY A 212 6.84 12.38 14.05
N MET A 213 7.33 11.14 14.18
CA MET A 213 8.39 10.81 15.16
C MET A 213 9.68 11.55 14.86
N GLY A 214 10.10 11.64 13.60
CA GLY A 214 11.26 12.41 13.19
C GLY A 214 11.12 13.91 13.52
N CYS A 215 9.97 14.51 13.20
CA CYS A 215 9.66 15.89 13.57
C CYS A 215 9.75 16.12 15.07
N ARG A 216 9.18 15.23 15.89
CA ARG A 216 9.26 15.30 17.35
C ARG A 216 10.72 15.24 17.84
N GLN A 217 11.53 14.34 17.29
CA GLN A 217 12.94 14.19 17.68
C GLN A 217 13.74 15.47 17.40
N ILE A 218 13.61 16.06 16.22
CA ILE A 218 14.34 17.29 15.86
C ILE A 218 13.88 18.52 16.65
N THR A 219 12.60 18.55 17.07
CA THR A 219 12.09 19.64 17.92
C THR A 219 12.66 19.58 19.33
N MET A 220 12.96 18.37 19.81
CA MET A 220 13.46 18.16 21.18
C MET A 220 14.99 18.16 21.29
N ASP A 221 15.72 17.97 20.19
CA ASP A 221 17.19 17.88 20.19
C ASP A 221 17.81 18.65 19.01
N GLN A 222 18.50 19.77 19.38
CA GLN A 222 19.16 20.65 18.44
C GLN A 222 20.29 19.94 17.64
N LYS A 223 20.91 18.91 18.22
CA LYS A 223 21.93 18.11 17.52
C LYS A 223 21.31 17.25 16.43
N LEU A 224 20.11 16.70 16.68
CA LEU A 224 19.36 15.96 15.67
C LEU A 224 18.86 16.90 14.56
N PHE A 225 18.43 18.12 14.91
CA PHE A 225 18.11 19.13 13.90
C PHE A 225 19.31 19.43 12.98
N ALA A 226 20.48 19.66 13.55
CA ALA A 226 21.71 19.90 12.77
C ALA A 226 22.12 18.66 11.92
N LEU A 227 21.82 17.44 12.40
CA LEU A 227 22.07 16.21 11.68
C LEU A 227 21.22 16.08 10.41
N THR A 228 19.98 16.60 10.41
CA THR A 228 19.09 16.50 9.23
C THR A 228 19.71 17.13 7.98
N GLY A 229 20.39 18.28 8.13
CA GLY A 229 21.09 18.92 7.02
C GLY A 229 22.19 18.05 6.40
N LYS A 230 22.87 17.24 7.22
CA LYS A 230 23.88 16.30 6.74
C LYS A 230 23.23 15.07 6.08
N LEU A 231 22.10 14.59 6.62
CA LEU A 231 21.37 13.45 6.05
C LEU A 231 20.81 13.77 4.68
N VAL A 232 20.21 14.96 4.50
CA VAL A 232 19.69 15.40 3.19
C VAL A 232 20.80 15.40 2.13
N GLN A 233 22.03 15.76 2.48
CA GLN A 233 23.15 15.74 1.53
C GLN A 233 23.67 14.33 1.21
N LYS A 234 23.35 13.32 2.04
CA LYS A 234 23.74 11.92 1.84
C LYS A 234 22.71 11.11 1.07
N ILE A 235 21.48 11.58 1.01
CA ILE A 235 20.39 10.88 0.32
C ILE A 235 20.36 11.39 -1.13
N GLU A 236 20.58 10.49 -2.08
CA GLU A 236 20.55 10.81 -3.49
C GLU A 236 19.10 10.85 -3.98
N PRO A 237 18.61 11.96 -4.52
CA PRO A 237 17.26 12.02 -5.06
C PRO A 237 17.21 11.30 -6.41
N LEU A 238 16.26 10.38 -6.57
CA LEU A 238 15.97 9.70 -7.82
C LEU A 238 14.71 10.31 -8.44
N ASP A 239 14.88 11.10 -9.50
CA ASP A 239 13.78 11.65 -10.26
C ASP A 239 13.22 10.58 -11.22
N LEU A 240 12.22 9.86 -10.76
CA LEU A 240 11.59 8.79 -11.52
C LEU A 240 11.04 9.25 -12.87
N ALA A 241 10.50 10.46 -12.95
CA ALA A 241 9.90 10.98 -14.17
C ALA A 241 10.93 11.22 -15.28
N SER A 242 12.18 11.48 -14.92
CA SER A 242 13.30 11.66 -15.87
C SER A 242 13.88 10.35 -16.40
N LEU A 243 13.57 9.22 -15.76
CA LEU A 243 14.11 7.90 -16.15
C LEU A 243 13.39 7.37 -17.40
N PRO A 244 14.12 7.06 -18.48
CA PRO A 244 13.52 6.57 -19.74
C PRO A 244 12.67 5.30 -19.57
N GLN A 245 13.04 4.42 -18.60
CA GLN A 245 12.34 3.17 -18.32
C GLN A 245 11.10 3.32 -17.43
N PHE A 246 10.90 4.49 -16.78
CA PHE A 246 9.81 4.67 -15.80
C PHE A 246 8.43 4.30 -16.36
N GLN A 247 8.07 4.84 -17.53
CA GLN A 247 6.75 4.59 -18.13
C GLN A 247 6.51 3.10 -18.41
N ARG A 248 7.52 2.40 -18.89
CA ARG A 248 7.45 0.96 -19.16
C ARG A 248 7.31 0.16 -17.87
N THR A 249 8.12 0.48 -16.86
CA THR A 249 8.09 -0.17 -15.55
C THR A 249 6.75 0.06 -14.86
N PHE A 250 6.26 1.30 -14.86
CA PHE A 250 4.95 1.65 -14.32
C PHE A 250 3.82 0.84 -14.99
N ALA A 251 3.78 0.82 -16.33
CA ALA A 251 2.76 0.07 -17.07
C ALA A 251 2.81 -1.44 -16.77
N LYS A 252 4.00 -2.03 -16.62
CA LYS A 252 4.21 -3.42 -16.21
C LYS A 252 3.66 -3.64 -14.80
N GLN A 253 4.00 -2.73 -13.87
CA GLN A 253 3.62 -2.82 -12.47
C GLN A 253 2.15 -2.49 -12.18
N MET A 254 1.37 -2.00 -13.14
CA MET A 254 -0.10 -1.90 -13.00
C MET A 254 -0.79 -3.27 -12.97
N ALA A 255 -0.20 -4.30 -13.56
CA ALA A 255 -0.73 -5.66 -13.45
C ALA A 255 -0.63 -6.17 -12.00
N PHE A 256 -1.61 -6.95 -11.56
CA PHE A 256 -1.53 -7.66 -10.28
C PHE A 256 -0.54 -8.83 -10.35
N SER A 257 -0.03 -9.27 -9.18
CA SER A 257 0.90 -10.40 -9.10
C SER A 257 0.29 -11.70 -9.64
N GLU A 258 1.13 -12.57 -10.18
CA GLU A 258 0.77 -13.96 -10.47
C GLU A 258 0.63 -14.73 -9.14
N VAL A 259 -0.27 -15.70 -9.12
CA VAL A 259 -0.38 -16.65 -8.01
C VAL A 259 0.74 -17.65 -8.10
#